data_87cb729c86bdba206d25ce548b8ce0c7
#
_entry.id   87cb729c86bdba206d25ce548b8ce0c7
#
_cell.length_a   1.000
_cell.length_b   1.000
_cell.length_c   1.000
_cell.angle_alpha   90.00
_cell.angle_beta   90.00
_cell.angle_gamma   90.00
#
_symmetry.space_group_name_H-M   'P 1'
#
loop_
_entity.id
_entity.type
_entity.pdbx_description
1 polymer ?
#
loop_
_entity_poly.entity_id
_entity_poly.type
_entity_poly.pdbx_seq_one_letter_code
_entity_poly.pdbx_strand_id
1 'polypeptide(L)'
;AAAAVAAAAKAAAAMASSGVGVGDDRDGLLRVSGDGLELTSSAANAWAGGRAALGVSGGGCYHFELLQLSPGICRAGWSGLAAKLALGTDRQGFGFGGTGKKSFGNSFDSYGEPYGEGDILGVSLDYRDGSISYHKNGVPLGVAFTVPPPLLRQPLFPAVSLKGCSVRLNLAGPFAAAPAGALPP
;
A
#
# COMPACT_ATOMS: atom_id res chain seq x y z
N ALA A 1 -2.72 -2.95 -19.91
CA ALA A 1 -2.30 -1.77 -19.13
C ALA A 1 -3.35 -0.65 -19.19
N ALA A 2 -3.75 -0.12 -20.35
CA ALA A 2 -4.70 0.98 -20.49
C ALA A 2 -6.09 0.70 -19.88
N ALA A 3 -6.62 -0.52 -20.03
CA ALA A 3 -7.91 -0.92 -19.45
C ALA A 3 -7.87 -0.98 -17.92
N ALA A 4 -6.76 -1.42 -17.33
CA ALA A 4 -6.57 -1.46 -15.88
C ALA A 4 -6.45 -0.04 -15.30
N VAL A 5 -5.76 0.86 -16.00
CA VAL A 5 -5.66 2.28 -15.63
C VAL A 5 -7.03 2.96 -15.70
N ALA A 6 -7.82 2.69 -16.74
CA ALA A 6 -9.18 3.22 -16.87
C ALA A 6 -10.14 2.67 -15.79
N ALA A 7 -10.01 1.38 -15.43
CA ALA A 7 -10.79 0.77 -14.35
C ALA A 7 -10.42 1.36 -12.98
N ALA A 8 -9.14 1.55 -12.71
CA ALA A 8 -8.65 2.20 -11.50
C ALA A 8 -9.13 3.66 -11.39
N ALA A 9 -9.12 4.41 -12.50
CA ALA A 9 -9.64 5.78 -12.54
C ALA A 9 -11.16 5.86 -12.28
N LYS A 10 -11.93 4.88 -12.80
CA LYS A 10 -13.39 4.81 -12.58
C LYS A 10 -13.73 4.44 -11.14
N ALA A 11 -13.00 3.49 -10.55
CA ALA A 11 -13.15 3.14 -9.14
C ALA A 11 -12.79 4.31 -8.22
N ALA A 12 -11.72 5.04 -8.52
CA ALA A 12 -11.30 6.23 -7.80
C ALA A 12 -12.36 7.34 -7.80
N ALA A 13 -13.07 7.55 -8.92
CA ALA A 13 -14.17 8.51 -8.99
C ALA A 13 -15.37 8.13 -8.11
N ALA A 14 -15.63 6.83 -7.93
CA ALA A 14 -16.69 6.35 -7.05
C ALA A 14 -16.36 6.50 -5.57
N MET A 15 -15.07 6.56 -5.19
CA MET A 15 -14.60 6.69 -3.81
C MET A 15 -14.38 8.13 -3.34
N ALA A 16 -14.38 9.11 -4.25
CA ALA A 16 -14.23 10.54 -3.91
C ALA A 16 -15.24 11.05 -2.86
N SER A 17 -16.28 10.26 -2.56
CA SER A 17 -17.31 10.56 -1.56
C SER A 17 -17.16 9.78 -0.24
N SER A 18 -16.20 8.85 -0.10
CA SER A 18 -16.21 7.87 1.01
C SER A 18 -15.24 8.17 2.15
N GLY A 19 -14.30 9.10 1.99
CA GLY A 19 -13.34 9.45 3.04
C GLY A 19 -12.36 8.32 3.44
N VAL A 20 -12.20 7.30 2.60
CA VAL A 20 -11.35 6.12 2.89
C VAL A 20 -9.87 6.33 2.52
N GLY A 21 -9.55 7.34 1.72
CA GLY A 21 -8.20 7.66 1.30
C GLY A 21 -7.27 8.07 2.45
N VAL A 22 -6.07 8.51 2.10
CA VAL A 22 -5.12 9.05 3.09
C VAL A 22 -5.61 10.40 3.57
N GLY A 23 -5.81 10.52 4.88
CA GLY A 23 -6.26 11.73 5.56
C GLY A 23 -5.13 12.46 6.27
N ASP A 24 -5.36 12.80 7.54
CA ASP A 24 -4.44 13.58 8.37
C ASP A 24 -3.25 12.77 8.91
N ASP A 25 -3.35 11.43 8.93
CA ASP A 25 -2.25 10.56 9.37
C ASP A 25 -1.19 10.43 8.28
N ARG A 26 -0.44 11.51 8.08
CA ARG A 26 0.59 11.64 7.06
C ARG A 26 1.71 12.60 7.46
N ASP A 27 2.87 12.43 6.83
CA ASP A 27 3.97 13.39 6.92
C ASP A 27 3.63 14.70 6.19
N GLY A 28 4.12 15.82 6.70
CA GLY A 28 3.93 17.14 6.09
C GLY A 28 4.53 17.29 4.67
N LEU A 29 5.44 16.40 4.29
CA LEU A 29 6.02 16.35 2.94
C LEU A 29 5.14 15.57 1.93
N LEU A 30 4.10 14.88 2.40
CA LEU A 30 3.17 14.14 1.55
C LEU A 30 2.00 15.03 1.15
N ARG A 31 1.89 15.33 -0.12
CA ARG A 31 0.72 15.98 -0.70
C ARG A 31 -0.31 14.93 -1.07
N VAL A 32 -1.57 15.22 -0.77
CA VAL A 32 -2.69 14.30 -0.97
C VAL A 32 -3.79 15.04 -1.72
N SER A 33 -4.35 14.43 -2.75
CA SER A 33 -5.48 14.95 -3.50
C SER A 33 -6.76 15.05 -2.65
N GLY A 34 -7.75 15.79 -3.12
CA GLY A 34 -9.01 15.99 -2.40
C GLY A 34 -9.81 14.69 -2.16
N ASP A 35 -9.59 13.65 -2.97
CA ASP A 35 -10.19 12.32 -2.79
C ASP A 35 -9.34 11.40 -1.88
N GLY A 36 -8.17 11.86 -1.43
CA GLY A 36 -7.28 11.08 -0.58
C GLY A 36 -6.53 9.93 -1.28
N LEU A 37 -6.64 9.81 -2.62
CA LEU A 37 -6.15 8.64 -3.34
C LEU A 37 -4.90 8.90 -4.18
N GLU A 38 -4.64 10.13 -4.60
CA GLU A 38 -3.39 10.49 -5.28
C GLU A 38 -2.44 11.15 -4.30
N LEU A 39 -1.25 10.58 -4.19
CA LEU A 39 -0.25 10.95 -3.22
C LEU A 39 1.03 11.35 -3.94
N THR A 40 1.62 12.47 -3.56
CA THR A 40 2.86 12.98 -4.17
C THR A 40 3.85 13.43 -3.14
N SER A 41 5.11 13.04 -3.31
CA SER A 41 6.25 13.61 -2.59
C SER A 41 7.31 14.06 -3.58
N SER A 42 7.68 15.34 -3.52
CA SER A 42 8.81 15.90 -4.27
C SER A 42 10.15 15.72 -3.56
N ALA A 43 10.14 15.25 -2.31
CA ALA A 43 11.35 15.07 -1.51
C ALA A 43 12.17 13.87 -2.00
N ALA A 44 13.22 14.11 -2.79
CA ALA A 44 14.08 13.05 -3.32
C ALA A 44 14.99 12.40 -2.26
N ASN A 45 15.21 13.09 -1.13
CA ASN A 45 16.16 12.65 -0.08
C ASN A 45 15.47 12.26 1.24
N ALA A 46 14.15 12.37 1.33
CA ALA A 46 13.38 12.04 2.52
C ALA A 46 12.17 11.18 2.17
N TRP A 47 11.81 10.28 3.08
CA TRP A 47 10.56 9.53 2.99
C TRP A 47 9.40 10.39 3.48
N ALA A 48 8.31 10.36 2.74
CA ALA A 48 7.04 10.96 3.11
C ALA A 48 5.99 9.88 3.12
N GLY A 49 5.45 9.56 4.28
CA GLY A 49 4.50 8.47 4.46
C GLY A 49 3.10 8.93 4.81
N GLY A 50 2.14 8.03 4.63
CA GLY A 50 0.76 8.21 5.03
C GLY A 50 0.01 6.89 5.12
N ARG A 51 -1.08 6.88 5.91
CA ARG A 51 -2.00 5.76 6.08
C ARG A 51 -3.39 6.13 5.59
N ALA A 52 -4.11 5.15 5.05
CA ALA A 52 -5.53 5.29 4.79
C ALA A 52 -6.32 5.56 6.07
N ALA A 53 -7.43 6.26 5.96
CA ALA A 53 -8.25 6.65 7.11
C ALA A 53 -8.94 5.45 7.79
N LEU A 54 -9.18 4.39 7.03
CA LEU A 54 -9.81 3.17 7.54
C LEU A 54 -8.79 2.02 7.62
N GLY A 55 -8.83 1.32 8.73
CA GLY A 55 -8.09 0.07 8.94
C GLY A 55 -9.02 -1.13 8.91
N VAL A 56 -8.45 -2.29 8.65
CA VAL A 56 -9.15 -3.57 8.62
C VAL A 56 -8.76 -4.44 9.81
N SER A 57 -9.68 -5.29 10.25
CA SER A 57 -9.43 -6.24 11.34
C SER A 57 -10.23 -7.52 11.13
N GLY A 58 -9.63 -8.64 11.51
CA GLY A 58 -10.29 -9.95 11.58
C GLY A 58 -10.69 -10.58 10.26
N GLY A 59 -10.88 -11.85 10.28
CA GLY A 59 -11.72 -12.73 9.49
C GLY A 59 -11.57 -12.85 7.98
N GLY A 60 -10.84 -12.00 7.28
CA GLY A 60 -10.83 -12.00 5.82
C GLY A 60 -9.45 -11.79 5.19
N CYS A 61 -9.43 -11.86 3.87
CA CYS A 61 -8.33 -11.38 3.05
C CYS A 61 -8.70 -10.00 2.51
N TYR A 62 -7.87 -9.01 2.76
CA TYR A 62 -8.05 -7.64 2.28
C TYR A 62 -6.98 -7.30 1.25
N HIS A 63 -7.36 -6.49 0.28
CA HIS A 63 -6.49 -6.15 -0.84
C HIS A 63 -6.68 -4.70 -1.27
N PHE A 64 -5.60 -4.04 -1.58
CA PHE A 64 -5.60 -2.76 -2.27
C PHE A 64 -4.53 -2.75 -3.35
N GLU A 65 -4.61 -1.79 -4.27
CA GLU A 65 -3.62 -1.60 -5.32
C GLU A 65 -3.04 -0.20 -5.28
N LEU A 66 -1.82 -0.09 -5.78
CA LEU A 66 -1.10 1.16 -5.97
C LEU A 66 -0.56 1.20 -7.39
N LEU A 67 -0.88 2.26 -8.13
CA LEU A 67 -0.26 2.58 -9.42
C LEU A 67 0.81 3.64 -9.18
N GLN A 68 2.06 3.38 -9.56
CA GLN A 68 3.11 4.39 -9.51
C GLN A 68 3.01 5.29 -10.75
N LEU A 69 2.83 6.60 -10.55
CA LEU A 69 2.53 7.57 -11.60
C LEU A 69 3.77 8.27 -12.15
N SER A 70 4.89 8.25 -11.42
CA SER A 70 6.12 8.95 -11.81
C SER A 70 7.36 8.22 -11.31
N PRO A 71 8.55 8.53 -11.89
CA PRO A 71 9.82 8.02 -11.38
C PRO A 71 10.04 8.32 -9.90
N GLY A 72 10.91 7.57 -9.26
CA GLY A 72 11.23 7.66 -7.84
C GLY A 72 10.99 6.33 -7.13
N ILE A 73 10.96 6.34 -5.81
CA ILE A 73 10.84 5.11 -5.02
C ILE A 73 9.63 5.20 -4.10
N CYS A 74 8.79 4.17 -4.11
CA CYS A 74 7.75 4.03 -3.11
C CYS A 74 7.87 2.71 -2.36
N ARG A 75 7.26 2.65 -1.17
CA ARG A 75 6.95 1.45 -0.40
C ARG A 75 5.47 1.41 -0.16
N ALA A 76 4.88 0.23 -0.28
CA ALA A 76 3.49 0.02 0.08
C ALA A 76 3.36 -1.21 0.98
N GLY A 77 2.33 -1.23 1.81
CA GLY A 77 2.06 -2.35 2.70
C GLY A 77 0.99 -2.04 3.73
N TRP A 78 1.12 -2.68 4.88
CA TRP A 78 0.17 -2.58 5.98
C TRP A 78 0.88 -2.14 7.25
N SER A 79 0.22 -1.33 8.07
CA SER A 79 0.79 -0.89 9.34
C SER A 79 -0.25 -0.72 10.45
N GLY A 80 0.17 -0.93 11.68
CA GLY A 80 -0.60 -0.50 12.84
C GLY A 80 -0.63 1.04 12.96
N LEU A 81 -1.57 1.56 13.73
CA LEU A 81 -1.73 3.01 13.93
C LEU A 81 -0.51 3.66 14.58
N ALA A 82 0.19 2.93 15.45
CA ALA A 82 1.39 3.43 16.13
C ALA A 82 2.69 3.28 15.31
N ALA A 83 2.62 2.71 14.10
CA ALA A 83 3.79 2.54 13.24
C ALA A 83 4.32 3.89 12.75
N LYS A 84 5.63 3.95 12.51
CA LYS A 84 6.25 5.08 11.82
C LYS A 84 5.72 5.17 10.39
N LEU A 85 5.56 6.40 9.90
CA LEU A 85 5.14 6.65 8.51
C LEU A 85 6.24 6.31 7.48
N ALA A 86 7.51 6.23 7.90
CA ALA A 86 8.58 5.61 7.11
C ALA A 86 8.44 4.07 7.20
N LEU A 87 7.58 3.53 6.36
CA LEU A 87 7.10 2.15 6.42
C LEU A 87 8.23 1.12 6.44
N GLY A 88 8.13 0.14 7.35
CA GLY A 88 9.11 -0.94 7.50
C GLY A 88 10.32 -0.59 8.36
N THR A 89 10.40 0.63 8.93
CA THR A 89 11.52 1.05 9.79
C THR A 89 11.30 0.75 11.28
N ASP A 90 10.16 0.18 11.62
CA ASP A 90 9.84 -0.32 12.96
C ASP A 90 9.18 -1.70 12.90
N ARG A 91 8.76 -2.23 14.07
CA ARG A 91 8.13 -3.54 14.17
C ARG A 91 6.60 -3.48 14.15
N GLN A 92 6.01 -2.43 13.58
CA GLN A 92 4.56 -2.26 13.45
C GLN A 92 4.10 -1.97 12.03
N GLY A 93 5.03 -1.79 11.09
CA GLY A 93 4.74 -1.55 9.69
C GLY A 93 5.53 -2.48 8.77
N PHE A 94 4.86 -2.98 7.75
CA PHE A 94 5.37 -3.91 6.73
C PHE A 94 5.40 -3.19 5.40
N GLY A 95 6.56 -3.13 4.73
CA GLY A 95 6.69 -2.46 3.46
C GLY A 95 7.40 -3.28 2.40
N PHE A 96 6.96 -3.17 1.15
CA PHE A 96 7.69 -3.63 -0.02
C PHE A 96 8.01 -2.44 -0.90
N GLY A 97 9.28 -2.28 -1.23
CA GLY A 97 9.81 -1.12 -1.94
C GLY A 97 10.15 -1.38 -3.38
N GLY A 98 10.10 -0.32 -4.22
CA GLY A 98 10.41 -0.36 -5.65
C GLY A 98 11.80 -0.89 -6.00
N THR A 99 12.71 -0.99 -5.03
CA THR A 99 14.04 -1.60 -5.22
C THR A 99 14.05 -3.12 -5.10
N GLY A 100 12.89 -3.78 -4.96
CA GLY A 100 12.79 -5.24 -4.79
C GLY A 100 13.15 -5.71 -3.38
N LYS A 101 12.94 -4.87 -2.37
CA LYS A 101 13.21 -5.22 -0.97
C LYS A 101 11.97 -5.08 -0.11
N LYS A 102 11.69 -6.09 0.71
CA LYS A 102 10.71 -6.02 1.80
C LYS A 102 11.37 -5.48 3.06
N SER A 103 10.61 -4.77 3.89
CA SER A 103 11.12 -4.15 5.11
C SER A 103 10.18 -4.29 6.29
N PHE A 104 10.75 -4.68 7.44
CA PHE A 104 10.09 -4.77 8.73
C PHE A 104 11.16 -4.69 9.83
N GLY A 105 10.91 -3.94 10.91
CA GLY A 105 11.85 -3.79 12.00
C GLY A 105 13.19 -3.18 11.61
N ASN A 106 13.21 -2.33 10.57
CA ASN A 106 14.43 -1.76 9.98
C ASN A 106 15.37 -2.79 9.32
N SER A 107 14.89 -4.00 9.03
CA SER A 107 15.56 -4.97 8.15
C SER A 107 15.06 -4.80 6.73
N PHE A 108 15.95 -5.01 5.74
CA PHE A 108 15.68 -4.82 4.32
C PHE A 108 16.17 -6.04 3.55
N ASP A 109 15.27 -6.97 3.29
CA ASP A 109 15.60 -8.26 2.67
C ASP A 109 15.14 -8.30 1.21
N SER A 110 15.85 -8.99 0.34
CA SER A 110 15.44 -9.21 -1.04
C SER A 110 14.10 -9.96 -1.09
N TYR A 111 13.18 -9.46 -1.94
CA TYR A 111 11.87 -10.06 -2.13
C TYR A 111 11.31 -9.65 -3.50
N GLY A 112 10.70 -10.60 -4.21
CA GLY A 112 10.07 -10.33 -5.48
C GLY A 112 11.02 -9.71 -6.51
N GLU A 113 10.53 -8.71 -7.20
CA GLU A 113 11.29 -7.97 -8.22
C GLU A 113 11.08 -6.45 -8.08
N PRO A 114 12.00 -5.60 -8.57
CA PRO A 114 11.81 -4.16 -8.59
C PRO A 114 10.55 -3.74 -9.35
N TYR A 115 9.96 -2.62 -8.91
CA TYR A 115 8.83 -1.98 -9.59
C TYR A 115 9.01 -0.46 -9.61
N GLY A 116 8.31 0.22 -10.53
CA GLY A 116 8.46 1.65 -10.73
C GLY A 116 7.30 2.27 -11.50
N GLU A 117 7.57 3.38 -12.18
CA GLU A 117 6.58 4.12 -12.96
C GLU A 117 5.81 3.22 -13.93
N GLY A 118 4.48 3.32 -13.93
CA GLY A 118 3.57 2.55 -14.75
C GLY A 118 3.22 1.17 -14.18
N ASP A 119 3.91 0.68 -13.14
CA ASP A 119 3.60 -0.59 -12.52
C ASP A 119 2.42 -0.48 -11.53
N ILE A 120 1.60 -1.52 -11.50
CA ILE A 120 0.55 -1.72 -10.50
C ILE A 120 1.04 -2.73 -9.47
N LEU A 121 1.11 -2.31 -8.23
CA LEU A 121 1.42 -3.15 -7.09
C LEU A 121 0.15 -3.49 -6.34
N GLY A 122 -0.21 -4.78 -6.30
CA GLY A 122 -1.27 -5.31 -5.45
C GLY A 122 -0.71 -5.71 -4.09
N VAL A 123 -1.43 -5.39 -3.02
CA VAL A 123 -1.00 -5.59 -1.62
C VAL A 123 -2.11 -6.28 -0.85
N SER A 124 -1.87 -7.52 -0.43
CA SER A 124 -2.86 -8.34 0.26
C SER A 124 -2.46 -8.62 1.70
N LEU A 125 -3.44 -8.62 2.59
CA LEU A 125 -3.33 -9.05 3.98
C LEU A 125 -4.40 -10.12 4.23
N ASP A 126 -3.99 -11.33 4.55
CA ASP A 126 -4.89 -12.41 4.91
C ASP A 126 -4.85 -12.66 6.42
N TYR A 127 -5.94 -12.32 7.11
CA TYR A 127 -6.05 -12.55 8.55
C TYR A 127 -6.24 -14.03 8.94
N ARG A 128 -6.60 -14.90 7.98
CA ARG A 128 -6.82 -16.34 8.25
C ARG A 128 -5.52 -17.07 8.59
N ASP A 129 -4.42 -16.67 7.95
CA ASP A 129 -3.08 -17.22 8.17
C ASP A 129 -2.05 -16.17 8.61
N GLY A 130 -2.45 -14.90 8.68
CA GLY A 130 -1.59 -13.78 9.06
C GLY A 130 -0.55 -13.44 8.01
N SER A 131 -0.78 -13.71 6.73
CA SER A 131 0.18 -13.44 5.69
C SER A 131 -0.03 -12.09 5.00
N ILE A 132 1.08 -11.45 4.60
CA ILE A 132 1.09 -10.33 3.65
C ILE A 132 1.80 -10.78 2.39
N SER A 133 1.14 -10.58 1.24
CA SER A 133 1.65 -10.92 -0.08
C SER A 133 1.47 -9.77 -1.07
N TYR A 134 2.25 -9.80 -2.15
CA TYR A 134 2.23 -8.77 -3.18
C TYR A 134 2.06 -9.37 -4.57
N HIS A 135 1.51 -8.55 -5.47
CA HIS A 135 1.41 -8.83 -6.90
C HIS A 135 2.00 -7.65 -7.67
N LYS A 136 2.77 -7.91 -8.70
CA LYS A 136 3.22 -6.88 -9.64
C LYS A 136 2.55 -7.10 -10.98
N ASN A 137 1.78 -6.12 -11.45
CA ASN A 137 1.05 -6.18 -12.72
C ASN A 137 0.20 -7.46 -12.85
N GLY A 138 -0.40 -7.91 -11.74
CA GLY A 138 -1.19 -9.12 -11.67
C GLY A 138 -0.42 -10.42 -11.43
N VAL A 139 0.91 -10.38 -11.44
CA VAL A 139 1.76 -11.56 -11.19
C VAL A 139 2.05 -11.68 -9.69
N PRO A 140 1.70 -12.80 -9.04
CA PRO A 140 1.97 -12.99 -7.61
C PRO A 140 3.47 -13.11 -7.34
N LEU A 141 3.94 -12.41 -6.31
CA LEU A 141 5.33 -12.47 -5.84
C LEU A 141 5.52 -13.41 -4.64
N GLY A 142 4.43 -14.02 -4.15
CA GLY A 142 4.44 -14.91 -2.99
C GLY A 142 4.28 -14.18 -1.66
N VAL A 143 4.36 -14.92 -0.56
CA VAL A 143 4.26 -14.39 0.80
C VAL A 143 5.53 -13.61 1.16
N ALA A 144 5.35 -12.34 1.53
CA ALA A 144 6.45 -11.48 1.99
C ALA A 144 6.67 -11.57 3.50
N PHE A 145 5.57 -11.53 4.26
CA PHE A 145 5.61 -11.48 5.73
C PHE A 145 4.60 -12.42 6.36
N THR A 146 4.95 -12.93 7.53
CA THR A 146 4.00 -13.44 8.50
C THR A 146 3.84 -12.39 9.60
N VAL A 147 2.63 -11.91 9.78
CA VAL A 147 2.31 -10.86 10.75
C VAL A 147 2.36 -11.44 12.17
N PRO A 148 3.12 -10.85 13.10
CA PRO A 148 3.15 -11.29 14.48
C PRO A 148 1.73 -11.26 15.11
N PRO A 149 1.34 -12.28 15.90
CA PRO A 149 0.00 -12.39 16.48
C PRO A 149 -0.49 -11.15 17.26
N PRO A 150 0.36 -10.40 18.00
CA PRO A 150 -0.08 -9.17 18.64
C PRO A 150 -0.57 -8.09 17.66
N LEU A 151 0.01 -8.01 16.45
CA LEU A 151 -0.39 -7.06 15.43
C LEU A 151 -1.71 -7.47 14.75
N LEU A 152 -2.00 -8.76 14.65
CA LEU A 152 -3.29 -9.25 14.13
C LEU A 152 -4.49 -8.98 15.06
N ARG A 153 -4.24 -8.57 16.30
CA ARG A 153 -5.30 -8.24 17.28
C ARG A 153 -5.73 -6.78 17.22
N GLN A 154 -5.10 -5.98 16.39
CA GLN A 154 -5.41 -4.56 16.20
C GLN A 154 -5.69 -4.29 14.72
N PRO A 155 -6.38 -3.19 14.39
CA PRO A 155 -6.57 -2.80 13.00
C PRO A 155 -5.24 -2.55 12.31
N LEU A 156 -5.11 -3.03 11.07
CA LEU A 156 -4.01 -2.71 10.17
C LEU A 156 -4.54 -1.85 9.03
N PHE A 157 -3.75 -0.86 8.66
CA PHE A 157 -4.12 0.18 7.70
C PHE A 157 -3.29 0.05 6.43
N PRO A 158 -3.88 0.23 5.23
CA PRO A 158 -3.09 0.47 4.03
C PRO A 158 -2.14 1.64 4.25
N ALA A 159 -0.86 1.44 3.97
CA ALA A 159 0.17 2.43 4.23
C ALA A 159 1.14 2.53 3.05
N VAL A 160 1.61 3.74 2.82
CA VAL A 160 2.60 4.03 1.78
C VAL A 160 3.67 4.98 2.30
N SER A 161 4.86 4.90 1.71
CA SER A 161 5.93 5.88 1.91
C SER A 161 6.55 6.20 0.55
N LEU A 162 6.66 7.47 0.22
CA LEU A 162 7.13 7.96 -1.07
C LEU A 162 8.44 8.71 -0.92
N LYS A 163 9.29 8.60 -1.92
CA LYS A 163 10.54 9.33 -2.04
C LYS A 163 10.71 9.80 -3.49
N GLY A 164 10.37 11.07 -3.73
CA GLY A 164 10.46 11.71 -5.02
C GLY A 164 9.55 11.11 -6.10
N CYS A 165 8.34 10.66 -5.75
CA CYS A 165 7.40 10.10 -6.72
C CYS A 165 5.95 10.40 -6.38
N SER A 166 5.07 10.07 -7.32
CA SER A 166 3.61 10.13 -7.18
C SER A 166 3.02 8.74 -7.37
N VAL A 167 1.96 8.44 -6.63
CA VAL A 167 1.22 7.19 -6.73
C VAL A 167 -0.28 7.46 -6.65
N ARG A 168 -1.08 6.53 -7.17
CA ARG A 168 -2.52 6.50 -6.99
C ARG A 168 -2.96 5.20 -6.36
N LEU A 169 -3.75 5.30 -5.29
CA LEU A 169 -4.31 4.16 -4.58
C LEU A 169 -5.64 3.73 -5.19
N ASN A 170 -5.89 2.44 -5.22
CA ASN A 170 -7.20 1.83 -5.43
C ASN A 170 -7.57 1.04 -4.17
N LEU A 171 -8.44 1.63 -3.34
CA LEU A 171 -8.89 1.07 -2.07
C LEU A 171 -10.30 0.45 -2.13
N ALA A 172 -10.96 0.42 -3.32
CA ALA A 172 -12.34 -0.07 -3.46
C ALA A 172 -12.52 -1.14 -4.54
N GLY A 173 -11.51 -1.32 -5.39
CA GLY A 173 -11.68 -2.11 -6.60
C GLY A 173 -12.51 -1.37 -7.69
N PRO A 174 -12.83 -2.01 -8.82
CA PRO A 174 -12.34 -3.33 -9.15
C PRO A 174 -10.80 -3.37 -9.20
N PHE A 175 -10.23 -4.47 -8.73
CA PHE A 175 -8.78 -4.69 -8.71
C PHE A 175 -8.31 -5.33 -10.02
N ALA A 176 -7.09 -4.98 -10.47
CA ALA A 176 -6.48 -5.58 -11.67
C ALA A 176 -6.15 -7.06 -11.42
N ALA A 177 -5.71 -7.39 -10.20
CA ALA A 177 -5.51 -8.76 -9.76
C ALA A 177 -5.52 -8.83 -8.22
N ALA A 178 -6.52 -9.49 -7.69
CA ALA A 178 -6.62 -9.75 -6.26
C ALA A 178 -6.75 -11.26 -5.99
N PRO A 179 -6.35 -11.75 -4.81
CA PRO A 179 -6.67 -13.11 -4.40
C PRO A 179 -8.19 -13.36 -4.44
N ALA A 180 -8.58 -14.60 -4.75
CA ALA A 180 -10.00 -14.96 -4.80
C ALA A 180 -10.68 -14.66 -3.45
N GLY A 181 -11.80 -13.93 -3.49
CA GLY A 181 -12.55 -13.53 -2.30
C GLY A 181 -11.92 -12.42 -1.47
N ALA A 182 -10.89 -11.74 -1.98
CA ALA A 182 -10.34 -10.57 -1.31
C ALA A 182 -11.33 -9.41 -1.30
N LEU A 183 -11.39 -8.73 -0.16
CA LEU A 183 -12.22 -7.57 0.11
C LEU A 183 -11.40 -6.28 -0.01
N PRO A 184 -12.00 -5.14 -0.38
CA PRO A 184 -11.36 -3.85 -0.19
C PRO A 184 -11.17 -3.55 1.31
N PRO A 185 -10.17 -2.75 1.67
CA PRO A 185 -9.95 -2.33 3.04
C PRO A 185 -11.01 -1.37 3.55
#